data_ba603d4c38af39339069ed48b27043b0
#
_entry.id   ba603d4c38af39339069ed48b27043b0
#
_cell.length_a   1.000
_cell.length_b   1.000
_cell.length_c   1.000
_cell.angle_alpha   90.00
_cell.angle_beta   90.00
_cell.angle_gamma   90.00
#
_symmetry.space_group_name_H-M   'P 1'
#
loop_
_entity.id
_entity.type
_entity.pdbx_description
1 polymer ?
#
loop_
_entity_poly.entity_id
_entity_poly.type
_entity_poly.pdbx_seq_one_letter_code
_entity_poly.pdbx_strand_id
1 'polypeptide(L)'
;MFPKYISGIVQVGNLQLGGYNPIRVQSMTYTDTNDIDATVSQCVRLVNAGCEMVRVTAQGITEANNLALIKKGLKQKGNEIPLIADIHYNPRAAEVAAGIVEKVRINPGNYSDKYSPGIILTEKAYNEELERIADRLRPLLQICRQNGTVIRIGTNHGSLSSRIMNRYGDTPEGMVES
;
A
#
# COMPACT_ATOMS: atom_id res chain seq x y z
N MET A 1 1.89 33.99 -0.64
CA MET A 1 2.52 32.87 0.09
C MET A 1 1.40 31.92 0.44
N PHE A 2 1.39 30.70 -0.13
CA PHE A 2 0.36 29.72 0.21
C PHE A 2 0.56 29.25 1.67
N PRO A 3 -0.52 29.08 2.46
CA PRO A 3 -0.40 28.57 3.81
C PRO A 3 0.24 27.20 3.78
N LYS A 4 1.29 27.00 4.59
CA LYS A 4 1.98 25.70 4.70
C LYS A 4 1.02 24.70 5.32
N TYR A 5 0.58 23.72 4.54
CA TYR A 5 -0.23 22.62 5.05
C TYR A 5 0.62 21.73 5.97
N ILE A 6 0.12 21.48 7.16
CA ILE A 6 0.74 20.58 8.13
C ILE A 6 -0.11 19.31 8.15
N SER A 7 0.45 18.20 7.66
CA SER A 7 -0.23 16.91 7.66
C SER A 7 -0.34 16.30 9.06
N GLY A 8 -1.27 15.38 9.26
CA GLY A 8 -1.28 14.53 10.46
C GLY A 8 0.00 13.69 10.57
N ILE A 9 0.32 13.27 11.79
CA ILE A 9 1.46 12.37 12.06
C ILE A 9 0.98 10.93 11.96
N VAL A 10 1.73 10.11 11.22
CA VAL A 10 1.47 8.67 11.06
C VAL A 10 2.69 7.89 11.55
N GLN A 11 2.46 6.89 12.41
CA GLN A 11 3.50 6.02 12.95
C GLN A 11 3.64 4.78 12.07
N VAL A 12 4.82 4.55 11.47
CA VAL A 12 5.16 3.38 10.66
C VAL A 12 6.30 2.63 11.36
N GLY A 13 6.00 1.58 12.09
CA GLY A 13 6.98 0.94 12.95
C GLY A 13 7.60 1.93 13.95
N ASN A 14 8.91 2.11 13.88
CA ASN A 14 9.66 3.06 14.70
C ASN A 14 9.78 4.47 14.10
N LEU A 15 9.19 4.72 12.91
CA LEU A 15 9.31 5.99 12.20
C LEU A 15 8.02 6.81 12.25
N GLN A 16 8.16 8.12 12.41
CA GLN A 16 7.06 9.07 12.28
C GLN A 16 7.12 9.79 10.94
N LEU A 17 5.97 9.83 10.24
CA LEU A 17 5.78 10.55 8.97
C LEU A 17 4.77 11.67 9.17
N GLY A 18 4.98 12.79 8.48
CA GLY A 18 4.07 13.95 8.53
C GLY A 18 4.35 14.89 9.68
N GLY A 19 3.49 15.89 9.86
CA GLY A 19 3.72 16.97 10.80
C GLY A 19 5.00 17.74 10.50
N TYR A 20 5.82 17.95 11.52
CA TYR A 20 7.15 18.56 11.42
C TYR A 20 8.29 17.54 11.35
N ASN A 21 7.98 16.24 11.24
CA ASN A 21 9.01 15.22 11.12
C ASN A 21 9.78 15.37 9.80
N PRO A 22 11.06 14.94 9.76
CA PRO A 22 11.84 14.98 8.53
C PRO A 22 11.24 14.08 7.44
N ILE A 23 11.50 14.43 6.18
CA ILE A 23 11.15 13.59 5.04
C ILE A 23 11.94 12.29 5.12
N ARG A 24 11.24 11.16 5.05
CA ARG A 24 11.83 9.83 5.16
C ARG A 24 12.30 9.29 3.82
N VAL A 25 13.47 8.68 3.82
CA VAL A 25 14.05 8.07 2.62
C VAL A 25 13.51 6.65 2.46
N GLN A 26 12.86 6.40 1.32
CA GLN A 26 12.30 5.11 0.95
C GLN A 26 12.76 4.69 -0.43
N SER A 27 13.13 3.41 -0.59
CA SER A 27 13.32 2.80 -1.89
C SER A 27 12.54 1.49 -2.01
N MET A 28 12.63 0.86 -3.17
CA MET A 28 11.89 -0.36 -3.50
C MET A 28 12.86 -1.42 -4.00
N THR A 29 12.62 -2.68 -3.63
CA THR A 29 13.31 -3.82 -4.21
C THR A 29 12.83 -4.09 -5.63
N TYR A 30 13.70 -4.67 -6.44
CA TYR A 30 13.38 -5.18 -7.79
C TYR A 30 13.65 -6.69 -7.91
N THR A 31 14.09 -7.34 -6.83
CA THR A 31 14.24 -8.79 -6.76
C THR A 31 12.89 -9.48 -6.77
N ASP A 32 12.84 -10.73 -7.21
CA ASP A 32 11.68 -11.59 -7.02
C ASP A 32 11.48 -11.81 -5.51
N THR A 33 10.29 -11.51 -5.00
CA THR A 33 9.94 -11.68 -3.58
C THR A 33 9.89 -13.16 -3.16
N ASN A 34 9.89 -14.08 -4.13
CA ASN A 34 10.04 -15.52 -3.88
C ASN A 34 11.51 -15.92 -3.67
N ASP A 35 12.47 -15.10 -4.09
CA ASP A 35 13.88 -15.23 -3.74
C ASP A 35 14.18 -14.43 -2.47
N ILE A 36 14.01 -15.09 -1.32
CA ILE A 36 14.15 -14.48 0.00
C ILE A 36 15.55 -13.91 0.21
N ASP A 37 16.58 -14.68 -0.13
CA ASP A 37 17.98 -14.31 0.12
C ASP A 37 18.42 -13.12 -0.74
N ALA A 38 18.05 -13.10 -2.01
CA ALA A 38 18.30 -11.97 -2.90
C ALA A 38 17.55 -10.71 -2.40
N THR A 39 16.31 -10.85 -1.96
CA THR A 39 15.49 -9.73 -1.46
C THR A 39 16.05 -9.19 -0.15
N VAL A 40 16.41 -10.04 0.81
CA VAL A 40 17.07 -9.63 2.06
C VAL A 40 18.38 -8.90 1.75
N SER A 41 19.19 -9.45 0.86
CA SER A 41 20.49 -8.85 0.47
C SER A 41 20.29 -7.49 -0.18
N GLN A 42 19.27 -7.31 -1.02
CA GLN A 42 18.93 -6.01 -1.60
C GLN A 42 18.43 -5.01 -0.55
N CYS A 43 17.56 -5.44 0.36
CA CYS A 43 17.10 -4.59 1.46
C CYS A 43 18.27 -4.06 2.29
N VAL A 44 19.24 -4.93 2.64
CA VAL A 44 20.46 -4.52 3.38
C VAL A 44 21.25 -3.48 2.60
N ARG A 45 21.44 -3.65 1.28
CA ARG A 45 22.12 -2.63 0.46
C ARG A 45 21.38 -1.29 0.47
N LEU A 46 20.04 -1.30 0.40
CA LEU A 46 19.23 -0.08 0.45
C LEU A 46 19.36 0.62 1.81
N VAL A 47 19.35 -0.14 2.91
CA VAL A 47 19.60 0.41 4.26
C VAL A 47 20.97 1.06 4.36
N ASN A 48 22.01 0.37 3.90
CA ASN A 48 23.38 0.89 3.90
C ASN A 48 23.54 2.15 3.01
N ALA A 49 22.66 2.32 2.02
CA ALA A 49 22.56 3.52 1.20
C ALA A 49 21.73 4.64 1.82
N GLY A 50 21.21 4.47 3.04
CA GLY A 50 20.46 5.48 3.80
C GLY A 50 18.96 5.37 3.73
N CYS A 51 18.38 4.27 3.22
CA CYS A 51 16.94 4.06 3.30
C CYS A 51 16.50 3.79 4.74
N GLU A 52 15.45 4.49 5.16
CA GLU A 52 14.84 4.35 6.48
C GLU A 52 13.67 3.36 6.46
N MET A 53 13.13 3.04 5.28
CA MET A 53 12.12 2.02 5.04
C MET A 53 12.27 1.44 3.63
N VAL A 54 11.88 0.17 3.43
CA VAL A 54 11.99 -0.49 2.13
C VAL A 54 10.64 -1.04 1.70
N ARG A 55 10.29 -0.81 0.42
CA ARG A 55 9.08 -1.33 -0.20
C ARG A 55 9.39 -2.59 -0.99
N VAL A 56 8.60 -3.64 -0.75
CA VAL A 56 8.70 -4.95 -1.40
C VAL A 56 7.37 -5.25 -2.08
N THR A 57 7.40 -5.67 -3.34
CA THR A 57 6.18 -6.07 -4.07
C THR A 57 5.66 -7.41 -3.56
N ALA A 58 4.34 -7.52 -3.36
CA ALA A 58 3.66 -8.78 -3.07
C ALA A 58 2.40 -8.88 -3.95
N GLN A 59 2.51 -9.62 -5.06
CA GLN A 59 1.43 -9.76 -6.04
C GLN A 59 0.39 -10.79 -5.60
N GLY A 60 0.79 -11.80 -4.85
CA GLY A 60 -0.05 -12.89 -4.39
C GLY A 60 0.17 -13.24 -2.91
N ILE A 61 -0.54 -14.26 -2.47
CA ILE A 61 -0.49 -14.74 -1.09
C ILE A 61 0.89 -15.33 -0.76
N THR A 62 1.55 -15.98 -1.72
CA THR A 62 2.88 -16.57 -1.53
C THR A 62 3.90 -15.49 -1.20
N GLU A 63 3.97 -14.44 -2.03
CA GLU A 63 4.87 -13.31 -1.82
C GLU A 63 4.54 -12.57 -0.51
N ALA A 64 3.24 -12.42 -0.18
CA ALA A 64 2.83 -11.83 1.07
C ALA A 64 3.32 -12.64 2.29
N ASN A 65 3.25 -13.97 2.26
CA ASN A 65 3.80 -14.82 3.31
C ASN A 65 5.33 -14.73 3.38
N ASN A 66 6.01 -14.62 2.24
CA ASN A 66 7.46 -14.50 2.17
C ASN A 66 7.98 -13.22 2.86
N LEU A 67 7.15 -12.18 3.00
CA LEU A 67 7.51 -10.99 3.77
C LEU A 67 7.92 -11.31 5.22
N ALA A 68 7.31 -12.34 5.83
CA ALA A 68 7.69 -12.78 7.17
C ALA A 68 9.12 -13.36 7.19
N LEU A 69 9.49 -14.13 6.17
CA LEU A 69 10.83 -14.69 6.02
C LEU A 69 11.86 -13.60 5.72
N ILE A 70 11.52 -12.64 4.85
CA ILE A 70 12.37 -11.48 4.54
C ILE A 70 12.61 -10.66 5.82
N LYS A 71 11.56 -10.37 6.59
CA LYS A 71 11.66 -9.64 7.86
C LYS A 71 12.56 -10.37 8.87
N LYS A 72 12.39 -11.69 8.99
CA LYS A 72 13.27 -12.54 9.82
C LYS A 72 14.73 -12.49 9.35
N GLY A 73 14.97 -12.59 8.05
CA GLY A 73 16.32 -12.51 7.47
C GLY A 73 16.98 -11.13 7.71
N LEU A 74 16.22 -10.05 7.61
CA LEU A 74 16.72 -8.71 7.95
C LEU A 74 17.11 -8.60 9.42
N LYS A 75 16.27 -9.10 10.33
CA LYS A 75 16.56 -9.11 11.77
C LYS A 75 17.83 -9.90 12.09
N GLN A 76 18.05 -11.05 11.44
CA GLN A 76 19.28 -11.85 11.59
C GLN A 76 20.54 -11.11 11.14
N LYS A 77 20.39 -10.13 10.22
CA LYS A 77 21.47 -9.25 9.76
C LYS A 77 21.57 -7.94 10.55
N GLY A 78 20.85 -7.83 11.68
CA GLY A 78 20.87 -6.65 12.54
C GLY A 78 20.09 -5.46 12.00
N ASN A 79 19.18 -5.68 11.05
CA ASN A 79 18.36 -4.62 10.47
C ASN A 79 16.89 -4.75 10.91
N GLU A 80 16.36 -3.73 11.58
CA GLU A 80 14.96 -3.65 12.02
C GLU A 80 14.26 -2.42 11.39
N ILE A 81 14.36 -2.30 10.07
CA ILE A 81 13.68 -1.23 9.33
C ILE A 81 12.23 -1.61 9.02
N PRO A 82 11.30 -0.64 8.95
CA PRO A 82 9.96 -0.90 8.49
C PRO A 82 9.93 -1.40 7.05
N LEU A 83 9.19 -2.48 6.84
CA LEU A 83 8.86 -2.98 5.50
C LEU A 83 7.50 -2.46 5.05
N ILE A 84 7.39 -2.19 3.76
CA ILE A 84 6.17 -1.78 3.10
C ILE A 84 5.81 -2.82 2.05
N ALA A 85 4.64 -3.45 2.18
CA ALA A 85 4.13 -4.32 1.14
C ALA A 85 3.43 -3.50 0.05
N ASP A 86 3.85 -3.67 -1.19
CA ASP A 86 3.19 -3.08 -2.35
C ASP A 86 2.23 -4.09 -2.99
N ILE A 87 0.95 -3.90 -2.73
CA ILE A 87 -0.11 -4.81 -3.17
C ILE A 87 -0.82 -4.19 -4.38
N HIS A 88 -0.84 -4.91 -5.50
CA HIS A 88 -1.41 -4.39 -6.74
C HIS A 88 -2.88 -4.78 -6.92
N TYR A 89 -3.24 -6.08 -6.85
CA TYR A 89 -4.55 -6.57 -7.29
C TYR A 89 -5.24 -7.53 -6.32
N ASN A 90 -4.56 -8.03 -5.30
CA ASN A 90 -5.05 -9.14 -4.49
C ASN A 90 -5.37 -8.70 -3.05
N PRO A 91 -6.67 -8.51 -2.69
CA PRO A 91 -7.06 -8.13 -1.33
C PRO A 91 -6.58 -9.11 -0.26
N ARG A 92 -6.59 -10.42 -0.53
CA ARG A 92 -6.10 -11.41 0.43
C ARG A 92 -4.59 -11.30 0.70
N ALA A 93 -3.82 -10.95 -0.33
CA ALA A 93 -2.39 -10.68 -0.15
C ALA A 93 -2.18 -9.44 0.75
N ALA A 94 -3.02 -8.41 0.62
CA ALA A 94 -2.98 -7.24 1.50
C ALA A 94 -3.31 -7.61 2.96
N GLU A 95 -4.32 -8.44 3.17
CA GLU A 95 -4.72 -8.91 4.51
C GLU A 95 -3.60 -9.72 5.17
N VAL A 96 -2.96 -10.64 4.44
CA VAL A 96 -1.80 -11.41 4.94
C VAL A 96 -0.64 -10.47 5.25
N ALA A 97 -0.27 -9.61 4.32
CA ALA A 97 0.84 -8.67 4.49
C ALA A 97 0.62 -7.72 5.67
N ALA A 98 -0.62 -7.25 5.90
CA ALA A 98 -0.96 -6.35 7.00
C ALA A 98 -0.73 -6.94 8.38
N GLY A 99 -0.73 -8.27 8.52
CA GLY A 99 -0.34 -8.96 9.74
C GLY A 99 1.17 -9.11 9.94
N ILE A 100 1.98 -8.71 8.96
CA ILE A 100 3.43 -8.99 8.95
C ILE A 100 4.27 -7.70 8.93
N VAL A 101 3.90 -6.74 8.07
CA VAL A 101 4.70 -5.53 7.80
C VAL A 101 4.11 -4.30 8.48
N GLU A 102 4.89 -3.23 8.56
CA GLU A 102 4.49 -1.98 9.23
C GLU A 102 3.58 -1.12 8.36
N LYS A 103 3.58 -1.35 7.03
CA LYS A 103 2.76 -0.55 6.10
C LYS A 103 2.39 -1.37 4.87
N VAL A 104 1.14 -1.26 4.45
CA VAL A 104 0.68 -1.79 3.16
C VAL A 104 0.30 -0.64 2.22
N ARG A 105 0.65 -0.76 0.94
CA ARG A 105 0.17 0.13 -0.10
C ARG A 105 -0.85 -0.62 -0.94
N ILE A 106 -2.02 -0.05 -1.10
CA ILE A 106 -3.06 -0.52 -2.00
C ILE A 106 -3.36 0.54 -3.07
N ASN A 107 -3.81 0.10 -4.24
CA ASN A 107 -4.32 0.96 -5.28
C ASN A 107 -5.85 0.77 -5.36
N PRO A 108 -6.66 1.77 -5.00
CA PRO A 108 -8.12 1.64 -4.95
C PRO A 108 -8.72 1.13 -6.24
N GLY A 109 -8.27 1.65 -7.39
CA GLY A 109 -8.77 1.26 -8.70
C GLY A 109 -8.53 -0.21 -9.10
N ASN A 110 -7.61 -0.88 -8.40
CA ASN A 110 -7.28 -2.30 -8.65
C ASN A 110 -7.66 -3.21 -7.48
N TYR A 111 -7.91 -2.64 -6.29
CA TYR A 111 -8.10 -3.40 -5.08
C TYR A 111 -9.50 -4.01 -4.98
N SER A 112 -10.52 -3.21 -5.20
CA SER A 112 -11.91 -3.62 -5.02
C SER A 112 -12.80 -3.27 -6.19
N ASP A 113 -12.41 -2.32 -7.01
CA ASP A 113 -13.14 -1.81 -8.14
C ASP A 113 -12.73 -2.57 -9.41
N LYS A 114 -13.70 -3.12 -10.15
CA LYS A 114 -13.41 -3.79 -11.41
C LYS A 114 -13.48 -2.81 -12.57
N TYR A 115 -12.50 -2.85 -13.43
CA TYR A 115 -12.59 -2.16 -14.71
C TYR A 115 -13.62 -2.86 -15.59
N SER A 116 -14.70 -2.15 -15.94
CA SER A 116 -15.74 -2.60 -16.87
C SER A 116 -16.01 -1.46 -17.86
N PRO A 117 -15.29 -1.41 -18.98
CA PRO A 117 -15.42 -0.31 -19.94
C PRO A 117 -16.85 -0.20 -20.49
N GLY A 118 -17.33 1.03 -20.64
CA GLY A 118 -18.62 1.33 -21.26
C GLY A 118 -19.87 1.19 -20.37
N ILE A 119 -19.73 0.85 -19.11
CA ILE A 119 -20.88 0.78 -18.18
C ILE A 119 -21.04 2.13 -17.47
N ILE A 120 -22.10 2.86 -17.78
CA ILE A 120 -22.53 4.04 -17.03
C ILE A 120 -23.43 3.57 -15.90
N LEU A 121 -23.00 3.77 -14.67
CA LEU A 121 -23.78 3.40 -13.48
C LEU A 121 -24.90 4.41 -13.23
N THR A 122 -26.10 3.93 -12.87
CA THR A 122 -27.12 4.77 -12.24
C THR A 122 -26.66 5.18 -10.84
N GLU A 123 -27.23 6.24 -10.27
CA GLU A 123 -26.91 6.66 -8.90
C GLU A 123 -27.11 5.54 -7.86
N LYS A 124 -28.17 4.74 -8.03
CA LYS A 124 -28.42 3.58 -7.17
C LYS A 124 -27.29 2.55 -7.29
N ALA A 125 -26.93 2.15 -8.51
CA ALA A 125 -25.86 1.18 -8.76
C ALA A 125 -24.49 1.72 -8.30
N TYR A 126 -24.26 3.03 -8.40
CA TYR A 126 -23.05 3.68 -7.89
C TYR A 126 -22.93 3.54 -6.37
N ASN A 127 -24.02 3.80 -5.63
CA ASN A 127 -24.04 3.69 -4.18
C ASN A 127 -23.92 2.22 -3.71
N GLU A 128 -24.57 1.28 -4.38
CA GLU A 128 -24.40 -0.16 -4.10
C GLU A 128 -22.94 -0.60 -4.30
N GLU A 129 -22.26 -0.04 -5.30
CA GLU A 129 -20.85 -0.32 -5.54
C GLU A 129 -19.94 0.26 -4.44
N LEU A 130 -20.23 1.46 -3.92
CA LEU A 130 -19.53 2.03 -2.77
C LEU A 130 -19.66 1.15 -1.52
N GLU A 131 -20.84 0.64 -1.24
CA GLU A 131 -21.07 -0.29 -0.12
C GLU A 131 -20.25 -1.58 -0.30
N ARG A 132 -20.25 -2.14 -1.51
CA ARG A 132 -19.44 -3.32 -1.85
C ARG A 132 -17.94 -3.07 -1.67
N ILE A 133 -17.44 -1.90 -2.06
CA ILE A 133 -16.04 -1.50 -1.86
C ILE A 133 -15.72 -1.41 -0.37
N ALA A 134 -16.60 -0.76 0.41
CA ALA A 134 -16.45 -0.63 1.86
C ALA A 134 -16.40 -1.98 2.56
N ASP A 135 -17.30 -2.90 2.20
CA ASP A 135 -17.32 -4.27 2.76
C ASP A 135 -16.04 -5.04 2.42
N ARG A 136 -15.48 -4.87 1.21
CA ARG A 136 -14.26 -5.53 0.81
C ARG A 136 -13.01 -4.96 1.48
N LEU A 137 -13.02 -3.69 1.84
CA LEU A 137 -11.91 -3.02 2.53
C LEU A 137 -11.93 -3.29 4.04
N ARG A 138 -13.09 -3.54 4.63
CA ARG A 138 -13.29 -3.70 6.08
C ARG A 138 -12.38 -4.73 6.72
N PRO A 139 -12.17 -5.96 6.17
CA PRO A 139 -11.23 -6.93 6.76
C PRO A 139 -9.81 -6.39 6.86
N LEU A 140 -9.30 -5.73 5.80
CA LEU A 140 -7.97 -5.13 5.82
C LEU A 140 -7.87 -4.04 6.90
N LEU A 141 -8.87 -3.18 7.04
CA LEU A 141 -8.90 -2.12 8.07
C LEU A 141 -8.85 -2.72 9.49
N GLN A 142 -9.58 -3.80 9.73
CA GLN A 142 -9.59 -4.50 11.01
C GLN A 142 -8.22 -5.08 11.34
N ILE A 143 -7.59 -5.78 10.40
CA ILE A 143 -6.24 -6.35 10.56
C ILE A 143 -5.21 -5.24 10.81
N CYS A 144 -5.25 -4.19 10.01
CA CYS A 144 -4.35 -3.05 10.18
C CYS A 144 -4.50 -2.39 11.55
N ARG A 145 -5.73 -2.21 12.02
CA ARG A 145 -6.01 -1.66 13.36
C ARG A 145 -5.47 -2.55 14.48
N GLN A 146 -5.62 -3.87 14.35
CA GLN A 146 -5.15 -4.83 15.36
C GLN A 146 -3.63 -4.89 15.44
N ASN A 147 -2.94 -4.75 14.30
CA ASN A 147 -1.48 -4.88 14.22
C ASN A 147 -0.74 -3.53 14.23
N GLY A 148 -1.44 -2.40 14.23
CA GLY A 148 -0.82 -1.07 14.09
C GLY A 148 -0.22 -0.82 12.71
N THR A 149 -0.68 -1.55 11.69
CA THR A 149 -0.19 -1.44 10.31
C THR A 149 -0.83 -0.25 9.60
N VAL A 150 0.01 0.56 8.96
CA VAL A 150 -0.44 1.74 8.22
C VAL A 150 -0.87 1.38 6.81
N ILE A 151 -1.93 2.01 6.31
CA ILE A 151 -2.36 1.88 4.92
C ILE A 151 -1.93 3.13 4.14
N ARG A 152 -1.28 2.92 2.99
CA ARG A 152 -1.09 3.94 1.97
C ARG A 152 -2.08 3.73 0.85
N ILE A 153 -2.91 4.71 0.60
CA ILE A 153 -3.74 4.78 -0.60
C ILE A 153 -2.86 5.29 -1.74
N GLY A 154 -2.61 4.41 -2.70
CA GLY A 154 -1.69 4.67 -3.81
C GLY A 154 -2.43 4.83 -5.13
N THR A 155 -3.33 5.81 -5.24
CA THR A 155 -4.03 6.13 -6.47
C THR A 155 -3.07 6.53 -7.58
N ASN A 156 -3.38 6.15 -8.81
CA ASN A 156 -2.59 6.45 -10.00
C ASN A 156 -3.54 6.70 -11.17
N HIS A 157 -3.28 7.74 -11.98
CA HIS A 157 -4.05 8.09 -13.17
C HIS A 157 -4.26 6.91 -14.12
N GLY A 158 -3.20 6.13 -14.40
CA GLY A 158 -3.27 4.99 -15.31
C GLY A 158 -4.06 3.78 -14.80
N SER A 159 -4.66 3.84 -13.61
CA SER A 159 -5.38 2.73 -12.98
C SER A 159 -6.63 3.17 -12.21
N LEU A 160 -7.22 4.28 -12.60
CA LEU A 160 -8.54 4.67 -12.09
C LEU A 160 -9.60 3.65 -12.52
N SER A 161 -10.54 3.36 -11.62
CA SER A 161 -11.64 2.43 -11.92
C SER A 161 -12.59 3.00 -12.99
N SER A 162 -13.37 2.12 -13.64
CA SER A 162 -14.40 2.56 -14.58
C SER A 162 -15.44 3.46 -13.94
N ARG A 163 -15.77 3.21 -12.68
CA ARG A 163 -16.70 4.04 -11.88
C ARG A 163 -16.21 5.49 -11.81
N ILE A 164 -14.93 5.67 -11.52
CA ILE A 164 -14.29 6.99 -11.45
C ILE A 164 -14.15 7.60 -12.84
N MET A 165 -13.63 6.85 -13.81
CA MET A 165 -13.44 7.33 -15.19
C MET A 165 -14.74 7.80 -15.83
N ASN A 166 -15.86 7.11 -15.60
CA ASN A 166 -17.16 7.48 -16.17
C ASN A 166 -17.78 8.71 -15.51
N ARG A 167 -17.52 8.97 -14.24
CA ARG A 167 -18.14 10.07 -13.48
C ARG A 167 -17.27 11.33 -13.42
N TYR A 168 -15.96 11.16 -13.26
CA TYR A 168 -15.00 12.26 -13.01
C TYR A 168 -13.92 12.37 -14.10
N GLY A 169 -13.78 11.35 -14.96
CA GLY A 169 -12.70 11.28 -15.94
C GLY A 169 -11.33 11.05 -15.32
N ASP A 170 -10.29 11.16 -16.15
CA ASP A 170 -8.88 11.12 -15.71
C ASP A 170 -8.43 12.50 -15.23
N THR A 171 -8.91 12.90 -14.08
CA THR A 171 -8.71 14.23 -13.49
C THR A 171 -8.14 14.13 -12.08
N PRO A 172 -7.53 15.21 -11.54
CA PRO A 172 -7.14 15.26 -10.13
C PRO A 172 -8.31 15.00 -9.18
N GLU A 173 -9.53 15.48 -9.52
CA GLU A 173 -10.75 15.22 -8.76
C GLU A 173 -11.08 13.72 -8.74
N GLY A 174 -11.02 13.04 -9.90
CA GLY A 174 -11.19 11.59 -10.00
C GLY A 174 -10.16 10.81 -9.18
N MET A 175 -8.94 11.28 -9.08
CA MET A 175 -7.92 10.68 -8.20
C MET A 175 -8.28 10.79 -6.72
N VAL A 176 -8.86 11.91 -6.30
CA VAL A 176 -9.29 12.13 -4.89
C VAL A 176 -10.49 11.26 -4.56
N GLU A 177 -11.44 11.14 -5.49
CA GLU A 177 -12.65 10.33 -5.32
C GLU A 177 -12.41 8.81 -5.43
N SER A 178 -11.28 8.40 -5.98
CA SER A 178 -10.88 6.99 -6.10
C SER A 178 -10.53 6.35 -4.76
#